data_f87e225d93d1631dfaca5cbfad10daa2
#
_entry.id   f87e225d93d1631dfaca5cbfad10daa2
#
_cell.length_a   1.000
_cell.length_b   1.000
_cell.length_c   1.000
_cell.angle_alpha   90.00
_cell.angle_beta   90.00
_cell.angle_gamma   90.00
#
_symmetry.space_group_name_H-M   'P 1'
#
loop_
_entity.id
_entity.type
_entity.pdbx_description
1 polymer ?
#
loop_
_entity_poly.entity_id
_entity_poly.type
_entity_poly.pdbx_seq_one_letter_code
_entity_poly.pdbx_strand_id
1 'polypeptide(L)'
;DIRIAVDKDTLETLNIERFSLYRPELWYTEMEEDKYEFPETVHIPAGSCVEQLNIDFSLQGIDMLEKWVLPLTIVDDGASDYQSHPRKNYAKALLKVVPFNDYSGSYTASSMKVYTYINGKPDNNARTTNKRTGYVIDNNSVFFYAGLINEDMDKDIRKKYKINVHF
;
A
#
# COMPACT_ATOMS: atom_id res chain seq x y z
N ASP A 1 -29.36 -2.27 -5.82
CA ASP A 1 -28.41 -1.30 -5.25
C ASP A 1 -27.59 -1.97 -4.15
N ILE A 2 -26.27 -1.85 -4.24
CA ILE A 2 -25.33 -2.42 -3.28
C ILE A 2 -24.66 -1.26 -2.52
N ARG A 3 -24.71 -1.30 -1.19
CA ARG A 3 -24.05 -0.28 -0.35
C ARG A 3 -22.61 -0.67 -0.05
N ILE A 4 -21.72 0.30 -0.19
CA ILE A 4 -20.29 0.18 0.07
C ILE A 4 -19.94 1.07 1.26
N ALA A 5 -19.10 0.58 2.16
CA ALA A 5 -18.61 1.33 3.30
C ALA A 5 -17.13 1.05 3.57
N VAL A 6 -16.50 1.92 4.36
CA VAL A 6 -15.15 1.69 4.88
C VAL A 6 -15.20 0.69 6.05
N ASP A 7 -14.26 -0.25 6.07
CA ASP A 7 -14.18 -1.33 7.07
C ASP A 7 -12.82 -1.33 7.79
N LYS A 8 -12.72 -0.48 8.79
CA LYS A 8 -11.49 -0.30 9.60
C LYS A 8 -11.10 -1.59 10.36
N ASP A 9 -12.07 -2.34 10.82
CA ASP A 9 -11.85 -3.56 11.65
C ASP A 9 -11.11 -4.64 10.84
N THR A 10 -11.41 -4.75 9.55
CA THR A 10 -10.70 -5.70 8.66
C THR A 10 -9.24 -5.31 8.46
N LEU A 11 -8.93 -4.01 8.34
CA LEU A 11 -7.55 -3.55 8.24
C LEU A 11 -6.78 -3.80 9.53
N GLU A 12 -7.37 -3.52 10.67
CA GLU A 12 -6.76 -3.81 11.98
C GLU A 12 -6.47 -5.31 12.14
N THR A 13 -7.44 -6.17 11.82
CA THR A 13 -7.26 -7.62 11.84
C THR A 13 -6.10 -8.06 10.96
N LEU A 14 -6.02 -7.57 9.71
CA LEU A 14 -4.91 -7.87 8.82
C LEU A 14 -3.56 -7.44 9.40
N ASN A 15 -3.49 -6.24 9.98
CA ASN A 15 -2.27 -5.72 10.57
C ASN A 15 -1.78 -6.59 11.73
N ILE A 16 -2.70 -7.01 12.59
CA ILE A 16 -2.39 -7.89 13.73
C ILE A 16 -1.90 -9.26 13.24
N GLU A 17 -2.58 -9.86 12.29
CA GLU A 17 -2.23 -11.17 11.73
C GLU A 17 -0.87 -11.16 11.02
N ARG A 18 -0.59 -10.09 10.25
CA ARG A 18 0.62 -9.99 9.43
C ARG A 18 1.84 -9.52 10.21
N PHE A 19 1.69 -8.58 11.12
CA PHE A 19 2.80 -7.89 11.77
C PHE A 19 2.83 -8.08 13.29
N SER A 20 1.80 -8.65 13.90
CA SER A 20 1.59 -8.75 15.34
C SER A 20 1.22 -7.41 16.00
N LEU A 21 0.49 -7.47 17.11
CA LEU A 21 0.19 -6.33 17.99
C LEU A 21 1.44 -5.62 18.54
N TYR A 22 2.57 -6.33 18.59
CA TYR A 22 3.83 -5.80 19.16
C TYR A 22 4.69 -5.08 18.12
N ARG A 23 4.25 -4.99 16.86
CA ARG A 23 4.98 -4.35 15.78
C ARG A 23 4.12 -3.33 15.00
N PRO A 24 3.45 -2.37 15.71
CA PRO A 24 2.54 -1.41 15.07
C PRO A 24 3.27 -0.49 14.08
N GLU A 25 4.58 -0.30 14.23
CA GLU A 25 5.40 0.48 13.30
C GLU A 25 5.50 -0.13 11.89
N LEU A 26 5.10 -1.40 11.74
CA LEU A 26 5.07 -2.09 10.44
C LEU A 26 3.69 -2.11 9.79
N TRP A 27 2.66 -1.67 10.47
CA TRP A 27 1.29 -1.76 10.03
C TRP A 27 1.02 -0.97 8.75
N TYR A 28 0.01 -1.40 8.02
CA TYR A 28 -0.62 -0.58 6.99
C TYR A 28 -1.41 0.55 7.66
N THR A 29 -1.40 1.71 7.03
CA THR A 29 -2.10 2.91 7.50
C THR A 29 -3.40 3.05 6.73
N GLU A 30 -4.50 3.27 7.43
CA GLU A 30 -5.78 3.58 6.82
C GLU A 30 -5.67 4.89 6.02
N MET A 31 -6.21 4.91 4.81
CA MET A 31 -6.30 6.12 4.01
C MET A 31 -7.20 7.16 4.71
N GLU A 32 -6.72 8.39 4.82
CA GLU A 32 -7.45 9.50 5.43
C GLU A 32 -8.73 9.81 4.64
N GLU A 33 -9.83 10.13 5.33
CA GLU A 33 -11.16 10.32 4.74
C GLU A 33 -11.22 11.46 3.71
N ASP A 34 -10.37 12.48 3.84
CA ASP A 34 -10.25 13.60 2.90
C ASP A 34 -9.41 13.27 1.65
N LYS A 35 -8.87 12.07 1.54
CA LYS A 35 -7.99 11.62 0.45
C LYS A 35 -8.65 10.72 -0.57
N TYR A 36 -9.90 10.38 -0.39
CA TYR A 36 -10.65 9.58 -1.35
C TYR A 36 -12.13 9.98 -1.39
N GLU A 37 -12.75 9.73 -2.54
CA GLU A 37 -14.18 9.87 -2.73
C GLU A 37 -14.69 8.69 -3.56
N PHE A 38 -15.81 8.10 -3.17
CA PHE A 38 -16.52 7.06 -3.92
C PHE A 38 -18.03 7.10 -3.62
N PRO A 39 -18.88 6.62 -4.54
CA PRO A 39 -20.31 6.52 -4.30
C PRO A 39 -20.61 5.43 -3.25
N GLU A 40 -21.35 5.77 -2.21
CA GLU A 40 -21.75 4.83 -1.16
C GLU A 40 -22.67 3.70 -1.68
N THR A 41 -23.26 3.89 -2.87
CA THR A 41 -24.18 2.92 -3.49
C THR A 41 -23.80 2.69 -4.93
N VAL A 42 -23.74 1.42 -5.32
CA VAL A 42 -23.52 0.96 -6.69
C VAL A 42 -24.79 0.25 -7.19
N HIS A 43 -25.32 0.70 -8.33
CA HIS A 43 -26.48 0.12 -8.96
C HIS A 43 -26.06 -0.94 -9.99
N ILE A 44 -26.45 -2.19 -9.78
CA ILE A 44 -26.28 -3.25 -10.79
C ILE A 44 -27.59 -3.36 -11.57
N PRO A 45 -27.60 -3.01 -12.87
CA PRO A 45 -28.81 -3.10 -13.70
C PRO A 45 -29.33 -4.54 -13.85
N ALA A 46 -30.61 -4.67 -14.00
CA ALA A 46 -31.24 -6.01 -14.27
C ALA A 46 -30.61 -6.66 -15.51
N GLY A 47 -30.14 -7.89 -15.35
CA GLY A 47 -29.42 -8.63 -16.38
C GLY A 47 -27.91 -8.42 -16.45
N SER A 48 -27.36 -7.49 -15.68
CA SER A 48 -25.91 -7.36 -15.46
C SER A 48 -25.48 -8.19 -14.25
N CYS A 49 -24.26 -8.70 -14.28
CA CYS A 49 -23.61 -9.37 -13.15
C CYS A 49 -22.32 -8.66 -12.69
N VAL A 50 -22.00 -7.52 -13.30
CA VAL A 50 -20.79 -6.72 -13.02
C VAL A 50 -21.13 -5.24 -13.09
N GLU A 51 -20.62 -4.48 -12.17
CA GLU A 51 -20.63 -3.01 -12.18
C GLU A 51 -19.31 -2.49 -11.63
N GLN A 52 -18.93 -1.27 -12.02
CA GLN A 52 -17.68 -0.64 -11.61
C GLN A 52 -17.92 0.34 -10.45
N LEU A 53 -17.08 0.24 -9.42
CA LEU A 53 -16.95 1.26 -8.39
C LEU A 53 -15.78 2.19 -8.79
N ASN A 54 -16.07 3.45 -9.10
CA ASN A 54 -15.05 4.45 -9.32
C ASN A 54 -14.66 5.06 -7.98
N ILE A 55 -13.36 5.16 -7.74
CA ILE A 55 -12.79 5.76 -6.53
C ILE A 55 -11.79 6.82 -6.96
N ASP A 56 -12.04 8.06 -6.57
CA ASP A 56 -11.14 9.17 -6.82
C ASP A 56 -10.21 9.36 -5.63
N PHE A 57 -8.90 9.48 -5.88
CA PHE A 57 -7.90 9.69 -4.85
C PHE A 57 -7.23 11.06 -4.98
N SER A 58 -7.15 11.79 -3.88
CA SER A 58 -6.35 13.00 -3.74
C SER A 58 -5.05 12.68 -3.02
N LEU A 59 -3.94 12.60 -3.77
CA LEU A 59 -2.63 12.26 -3.20
C LEU A 59 -1.85 13.48 -2.71
N GLN A 60 -2.45 14.68 -2.78
CA GLN A 60 -1.79 15.90 -2.34
C GLN A 60 -1.54 15.88 -0.82
N GLY A 61 -0.29 16.04 -0.43
CA GLY A 61 0.12 16.17 0.98
C GLY A 61 0.18 14.87 1.76
N ILE A 62 -0.05 13.71 1.14
CA ILE A 62 0.12 12.42 1.82
C ILE A 62 1.61 12.07 2.03
N ASP A 63 1.92 11.35 3.09
CA ASP A 63 3.27 10.82 3.31
C ASP A 63 3.52 9.61 2.40
N MET A 64 4.36 9.78 1.39
CA MET A 64 4.70 8.72 0.42
C MET A 64 5.50 7.55 1.02
N LEU A 65 5.93 7.64 2.28
CA LEU A 65 6.55 6.53 3.01
C LEU A 65 5.54 5.63 3.72
N GLU A 66 4.30 6.09 3.86
CA GLU A 66 3.24 5.29 4.46
C GLU A 66 2.76 4.19 3.52
N LYS A 67 2.25 3.13 4.12
CA LYS A 67 1.65 2.00 3.41
C LYS A 67 0.13 2.16 3.43
N TRP A 68 -0.37 3.09 2.61
CA TRP A 68 -1.79 3.45 2.57
C TRP A 68 -2.67 2.32 2.07
N VAL A 69 -3.75 2.05 2.81
CA VAL A 69 -4.78 1.07 2.44
C VAL A 69 -6.16 1.68 2.64
N LEU A 70 -7.02 1.56 1.64
CA LEU A 70 -8.45 1.84 1.74
C LEU A 70 -9.19 0.51 1.93
N PRO A 71 -9.69 0.23 3.14
CA PRO A 71 -10.48 -0.97 3.41
C PRO A 71 -11.95 -0.72 3.06
N LEU A 72 -12.52 -1.55 2.20
CA LEU A 72 -13.92 -1.46 1.79
C LEU A 72 -14.69 -2.72 2.12
N THR A 73 -15.97 -2.57 2.41
CA THR A 73 -16.91 -3.68 2.58
C THR A 73 -18.23 -3.43 1.86
N ILE A 74 -18.86 -4.49 1.40
CA ILE A 74 -20.28 -4.48 1.06
C ILE A 74 -21.05 -4.54 2.37
N VAL A 75 -21.96 -3.58 2.57
CA VAL A 75 -22.81 -3.55 3.78
C VAL A 75 -23.88 -4.62 3.64
N ASP A 76 -23.80 -5.67 4.45
CA ASP A 76 -24.76 -6.78 4.53
C ASP A 76 -25.38 -6.77 5.94
N ASP A 77 -26.39 -5.92 6.13
CA ASP A 77 -27.06 -5.69 7.41
C ASP A 77 -28.37 -6.49 7.58
N GLY A 78 -28.65 -7.40 6.63
CA GLY A 78 -29.86 -8.23 6.62
C GLY A 78 -31.14 -7.48 6.26
N ALA A 79 -31.09 -6.16 6.07
CA ALA A 79 -32.19 -5.32 5.60
C ALA A 79 -32.14 -5.05 4.09
N SER A 80 -31.08 -5.47 3.45
CA SER A 80 -30.81 -5.28 2.01
C SER A 80 -31.41 -6.41 1.18
N ASP A 81 -31.81 -6.10 -0.06
CA ASP A 81 -32.30 -7.07 -1.04
C ASP A 81 -31.19 -7.97 -1.63
N TYR A 82 -29.96 -7.86 -1.12
CA TYR A 82 -28.81 -8.64 -1.55
C TYR A 82 -28.08 -9.25 -0.35
N GLN A 83 -27.31 -10.29 -0.61
CA GLN A 83 -26.47 -10.93 0.37
C GLN A 83 -25.08 -11.19 -0.22
N SER A 84 -24.03 -10.95 0.56
CA SER A 84 -22.68 -11.34 0.18
C SER A 84 -22.55 -12.85 0.05
N HIS A 85 -21.62 -13.32 -0.80
CA HIS A 85 -21.50 -14.76 -1.07
C HIS A 85 -21.01 -15.52 0.16
N PRO A 86 -21.81 -16.40 0.79
CA PRO A 86 -21.56 -16.95 2.11
C PRO A 86 -20.31 -17.85 2.20
N ARG A 87 -19.83 -18.40 1.07
CA ARG A 87 -18.70 -19.33 1.04
C ARG A 87 -17.36 -18.68 0.70
N LYS A 88 -17.36 -17.48 0.12
CA LYS A 88 -16.15 -16.90 -0.48
C LYS A 88 -15.71 -15.60 0.14
N ASN A 89 -16.45 -15.09 1.12
CA ASN A 89 -16.10 -13.84 1.84
C ASN A 89 -15.71 -12.65 0.93
N TYR A 90 -16.32 -12.55 -0.26
CA TYR A 90 -16.02 -11.49 -1.22
C TYR A 90 -16.67 -10.14 -0.86
N ALA A 91 -17.16 -10.02 0.37
CA ALA A 91 -17.74 -8.78 0.85
C ALA A 91 -16.71 -7.67 1.09
N LYS A 92 -15.43 -8.02 1.21
CA LYS A 92 -14.38 -7.12 1.68
C LYS A 92 -13.25 -6.98 0.67
N ALA A 93 -12.73 -5.74 0.55
CA ALA A 93 -11.57 -5.43 -0.27
C ALA A 93 -10.60 -4.52 0.48
N LEU A 94 -9.31 -4.85 0.45
CA LEU A 94 -8.24 -4.04 0.98
C LEU A 94 -7.42 -3.49 -0.18
N LEU A 95 -7.63 -2.23 -0.52
CA LEU A 95 -7.00 -1.57 -1.65
C LEU A 95 -5.73 -0.86 -1.18
N LYS A 96 -4.56 -1.46 -1.47
CA LYS A 96 -3.28 -0.78 -1.23
C LYS A 96 -3.10 0.30 -2.29
N VAL A 97 -3.00 1.55 -1.86
CA VAL A 97 -2.79 2.70 -2.73
C VAL A 97 -1.29 2.94 -2.90
N VAL A 98 -0.81 2.78 -4.13
CA VAL A 98 0.59 2.98 -4.48
C VAL A 98 0.68 4.03 -5.57
N PRO A 99 1.15 5.24 -5.25
CA PRO A 99 1.38 6.28 -6.26
C PRO A 99 2.39 5.82 -7.31
N PHE A 100 2.21 6.27 -8.55
CA PHE A 100 3.19 6.03 -9.60
C PHE A 100 3.41 7.29 -10.44
N ASN A 101 4.57 7.39 -11.07
CA ASN A 101 4.92 8.36 -12.10
C ASN A 101 5.75 7.65 -13.19
N ASP A 102 6.17 8.38 -14.22
CA ASP A 102 6.93 7.80 -15.35
C ASP A 102 8.28 7.20 -14.93
N TYR A 103 8.79 7.57 -13.77
CA TYR A 103 10.09 7.15 -13.23
C TYR A 103 9.98 6.14 -12.09
N SER A 104 8.78 5.84 -11.61
CA SER A 104 8.58 4.86 -10.56
C SER A 104 8.55 3.43 -11.10
N GLY A 105 8.83 2.45 -10.24
CA GLY A 105 8.75 1.06 -10.61
C GLY A 105 10.02 0.27 -10.33
N SER A 106 10.19 -0.80 -11.07
CA SER A 106 11.22 -1.79 -10.80
C SER A 106 12.42 -1.63 -11.70
N TYR A 107 13.58 -1.42 -11.09
CA TYR A 107 14.86 -1.24 -11.75
C TYR A 107 15.77 -2.44 -11.57
N THR A 108 16.47 -2.84 -12.64
CA THR A 108 17.50 -3.86 -12.57
C THR A 108 18.73 -3.31 -11.88
N ALA A 109 19.23 -4.05 -10.90
CA ALA A 109 20.41 -3.68 -10.10
C ALA A 109 21.47 -4.83 -10.11
N SER A 110 21.61 -5.52 -11.23
CA SER A 110 22.42 -6.75 -11.36
C SER A 110 23.91 -6.56 -11.05
N SER A 111 24.42 -5.34 -11.14
CA SER A 111 25.80 -5.01 -10.81
C SER A 111 25.99 -4.36 -9.45
N MET A 112 24.91 -4.20 -8.68
CA MET A 112 24.96 -3.53 -7.41
C MET A 112 25.55 -4.42 -6.32
N LYS A 113 26.59 -3.91 -5.64
CA LYS A 113 27.20 -4.51 -4.48
C LYS A 113 26.95 -3.66 -3.26
N VAL A 114 26.47 -4.27 -2.20
CA VAL A 114 26.19 -3.62 -0.91
C VAL A 114 27.18 -4.10 0.13
N TYR A 115 27.95 -3.17 0.68
CA TYR A 115 28.90 -3.46 1.75
C TYR A 115 28.33 -2.93 3.08
N THR A 116 28.27 -3.79 4.08
CA THR A 116 27.99 -3.37 5.46
C THR A 116 29.30 -2.91 6.09
N TYR A 117 29.23 -1.89 6.96
CA TYR A 117 30.40 -1.39 7.69
C TYR A 117 30.34 -1.88 9.12
N ILE A 118 31.43 -2.48 9.58
CA ILE A 118 31.61 -2.94 10.97
C ILE A 118 32.82 -2.20 11.53
N ASN A 119 32.61 -1.41 12.57
CA ASN A 119 33.67 -0.60 13.19
C ASN A 119 34.40 0.31 12.18
N GLY A 120 33.67 0.92 11.26
CA GLY A 120 34.24 1.84 10.26
C GLY A 120 34.97 1.18 9.09
N LYS A 121 34.97 -0.15 9.01
CA LYS A 121 35.58 -0.91 7.90
C LYS A 121 34.50 -1.64 7.11
N PRO A 122 34.58 -1.67 5.76
CA PRO A 122 33.66 -2.46 4.97
C PRO A 122 33.85 -3.97 5.25
N ASP A 123 32.74 -4.70 5.32
CA ASP A 123 32.75 -6.15 5.34
C ASP A 123 33.37 -6.68 4.02
N ASN A 124 34.19 -7.72 4.11
CA ASN A 124 34.83 -8.33 2.94
C ASN A 124 33.82 -9.03 2.01
N ASN A 125 32.63 -9.33 2.50
CA ASN A 125 31.58 -10.01 1.75
C ASN A 125 30.51 -9.02 1.29
N ALA A 126 30.56 -8.62 0.01
CA ALA A 126 29.51 -7.86 -0.61
C ALA A 126 28.22 -8.69 -0.73
N ARG A 127 27.08 -8.11 -0.34
CA ARG A 127 25.78 -8.65 -0.69
C ARG A 127 25.35 -8.08 -2.03
N THR A 128 24.73 -8.89 -2.88
CA THR A 128 24.20 -8.45 -4.16
C THR A 128 22.69 -8.32 -4.10
N THR A 129 22.16 -7.42 -4.90
CA THR A 129 20.72 -7.32 -5.13
C THR A 129 20.49 -7.14 -6.62
N ASN A 130 19.50 -7.84 -7.15
CA ASN A 130 19.24 -7.86 -8.59
C ASN A 130 18.15 -6.83 -9.00
N LYS A 131 17.44 -6.27 -8.02
CA LYS A 131 16.28 -5.43 -8.27
C LYS A 131 16.13 -4.36 -7.20
N ARG A 132 15.73 -3.16 -7.63
CA ARG A 132 15.35 -2.04 -6.76
C ARG A 132 14.02 -1.46 -7.22
N THR A 133 13.21 -1.02 -6.28
CA THR A 133 11.97 -0.32 -6.56
C THR A 133 12.18 1.17 -6.34
N GLY A 134 11.84 1.97 -7.35
CA GLY A 134 11.72 3.41 -7.26
C GLY A 134 10.32 3.78 -6.81
N TYR A 135 10.21 4.50 -5.71
CA TYR A 135 8.95 4.98 -5.13
C TYR A 135 8.77 6.46 -5.42
N VAL A 136 7.55 6.88 -5.65
CA VAL A 136 7.23 8.27 -6.00
C VAL A 136 7.50 9.23 -4.85
N ILE A 137 8.06 10.39 -5.17
CA ILE A 137 8.08 11.59 -4.32
C ILE A 137 7.13 12.64 -4.89
N ASP A 138 7.29 12.94 -6.18
CA ASP A 138 6.49 13.90 -6.96
C ASP A 138 6.48 13.50 -8.45
N ASN A 139 6.01 14.36 -9.33
CA ASN A 139 5.88 14.06 -10.76
C ASN A 139 7.22 13.71 -11.45
N ASN A 140 8.33 14.27 -10.99
CA ASN A 140 9.65 14.13 -11.62
C ASN A 140 10.69 13.51 -10.67
N SER A 141 10.27 13.02 -9.51
CA SER A 141 11.19 12.52 -8.50
C SER A 141 10.74 11.19 -7.94
N VAL A 142 11.72 10.33 -7.72
CA VAL A 142 11.52 9.05 -7.02
C VAL A 142 12.57 8.90 -5.93
N PHE A 143 12.30 8.00 -4.99
CA PHE A 143 13.32 7.57 -4.04
C PHE A 143 13.55 6.07 -4.09
N PHE A 144 14.74 5.67 -3.70
CA PHE A 144 15.15 4.28 -3.52
C PHE A 144 15.60 4.07 -2.08
N TYR A 145 15.32 2.92 -1.52
CA TYR A 145 15.94 2.56 -0.25
C TYR A 145 17.40 2.14 -0.47
N ALA A 146 18.29 2.69 0.37
CA ALA A 146 19.71 2.39 0.33
C ALA A 146 20.02 0.98 0.85
N GLY A 147 21.07 0.40 0.35
CA GLY A 147 21.61 -0.87 0.85
C GLY A 147 20.62 -2.03 0.78
N LEU A 148 20.31 -2.65 1.90
CA LEU A 148 19.37 -3.76 2.03
C LEU A 148 18.00 -3.35 2.61
N ILE A 149 17.78 -2.06 2.79
CA ILE A 149 16.52 -1.53 3.31
C ILE A 149 15.39 -1.79 2.31
N ASN A 150 14.21 -2.08 2.82
CA ASN A 150 13.00 -2.34 2.04
C ASN A 150 11.76 -1.79 2.75
N GLU A 151 10.59 -1.88 2.10
CA GLU A 151 9.33 -1.33 2.62
C GLU A 151 8.78 -2.05 3.87
N ASP A 152 9.27 -3.27 4.16
CA ASP A 152 8.81 -4.06 5.31
C ASP A 152 9.58 -3.74 6.60
N MET A 153 10.52 -2.78 6.55
CA MET A 153 11.25 -2.33 7.71
C MET A 153 10.52 -1.17 8.41
N ASP A 154 10.91 -0.93 9.66
CA ASP A 154 10.46 0.21 10.45
C ASP A 154 10.52 1.54 9.69
N LYS A 155 9.51 2.40 9.86
CA LYS A 155 9.37 3.67 9.14
C LYS A 155 10.56 4.62 9.36
N ASP A 156 11.07 4.71 10.60
CA ASP A 156 12.19 5.60 10.92
C ASP A 156 13.49 5.14 10.25
N ILE A 157 13.69 3.83 10.18
CA ILE A 157 14.79 3.23 9.42
C ILE A 157 14.63 3.54 7.93
N ARG A 158 13.44 3.33 7.36
CA ARG A 158 13.16 3.62 5.94
C ARG A 158 13.39 5.10 5.61
N LYS A 159 12.92 6.00 6.46
CA LYS A 159 13.08 7.45 6.30
C LYS A 159 14.55 7.89 6.31
N LYS A 160 15.37 7.26 7.15
CA LYS A 160 16.79 7.55 7.31
C LYS A 160 17.65 7.09 6.13
N TYR A 161 17.28 6.00 5.48
CA TYR A 161 18.09 5.34 4.45
C TYR A 161 17.46 5.40 3.06
N LYS A 162 16.94 6.54 2.66
CA LYS A 162 16.44 6.76 1.30
C LYS A 162 17.35 7.65 0.48
N ILE A 163 17.40 7.39 -0.82
CA ILE A 163 18.14 8.17 -1.82
C ILE A 163 17.10 8.76 -2.77
N ASN A 164 17.00 10.08 -2.80
CA ASN A 164 16.10 10.78 -3.71
C ASN A 164 16.81 11.00 -5.05
N VAL A 165 16.08 10.80 -6.14
CA VAL A 165 16.53 11.03 -7.52
C VAL A 165 15.50 11.91 -8.19
N HIS A 166 15.97 12.99 -8.78
CA HIS A 166 15.18 13.94 -9.56
C HIS A 166 15.60 13.83 -11.03
N PHE A 167 14.62 13.77 -11.95
CA PHE A 167 14.78 13.65 -13.38
C PHE A 167 14.47 14.95 -14.11
#